data_55f9e77dfd2879075e49fa25cfc1ca35
#
_entry.id   55f9e77dfd2879075e49fa25cfc1ca35
#
_cell.length_a   1.000
_cell.length_b   1.000
_cell.length_c   1.000
_cell.angle_alpha   90.00
_cell.angle_beta   90.00
_cell.angle_gamma   90.00
#
_symmetry.space_group_name_H-M   'P 1'
#
loop_
_entity.id
_entity.type
_entity.pdbx_description
1 polymer ?
#
loop_
_entity_poly.entity_id
_entity_poly.type
_entity_poly.pdbx_seq_one_letter_code
_entity_poly.pdbx_strand_id
1 'polypeptide(L)'
;MFHYYTLRKLLANTIEKINNHLINIITTVLNSVESEVDLGFIVDNSVEFIEKNSHLLKYSDMTLYEHQKEVFTAAKAVGSKLVLYIAPTGTGKTMTPLGLSEENRVIFVCAARHVGLQLARAAISCGKKIAFAFGCSSAEDVRLHFFAAANYTINKRTGGIGKVDNSNGQKVEIIICDIRSYLPAMYYMLAFNSPRNIVVQWDEPTITMDYNSHPLHSVIKKNW
;
A
#
# COMPACT_ATOMS: atom_id res chain seq x y z
N MET A 1 17.46 12.42 3.39
CA MET A 1 17.04 13.58 4.21
C MET A 1 17.51 13.49 5.66
N PHE A 2 17.20 12.47 6.46
CA PHE A 2 17.61 12.38 7.87
C PHE A 2 19.14 12.52 8.06
N HIS A 3 19.93 11.72 7.34
CA HIS A 3 21.40 11.77 7.43
C HIS A 3 21.96 13.12 6.96
N TYR A 4 21.45 13.68 5.87
CA TYR A 4 21.84 15.02 5.39
C TYR A 4 21.61 16.08 6.48
N TYR A 5 20.40 16.09 7.08
CA TYR A 5 20.07 17.05 8.14
C TYR A 5 20.94 16.86 9.39
N THR A 6 21.24 15.61 9.74
CA THR A 6 22.16 15.31 10.86
C THR A 6 23.57 15.84 10.59
N LEU A 7 24.11 15.62 9.39
CA LEU A 7 25.42 16.12 9.02
C LEU A 7 25.46 17.65 8.98
N ARG A 8 24.41 18.30 8.48
CA ARG A 8 24.27 19.77 8.52
C ARG A 8 24.26 20.29 9.95
N LYS A 9 23.52 19.66 10.86
CA LYS A 9 23.51 20.03 12.28
C LYS A 9 24.86 19.84 12.95
N LEU A 10 25.59 18.78 12.61
CA LEU A 10 26.94 18.57 13.12
C LEU A 10 27.88 19.71 12.74
N LEU A 11 27.84 20.23 11.50
CA LEU A 11 28.64 21.35 11.07
C LEU A 11 28.18 22.70 11.68
N ALA A 12 26.88 22.87 11.92
CA ALA A 12 26.31 24.10 12.46
C ALA A 12 26.57 24.27 13.95
N ASN A 13 26.89 23.20 14.67
CA ASN A 13 27.17 23.24 16.11
C ASN A 13 28.70 23.28 16.37
N THR A 14 29.14 24.11 17.32
CA THR A 14 30.51 24.09 17.77
C THR A 14 30.75 22.86 18.62
N ILE A 15 31.41 21.87 18.04
CA ILE A 15 31.77 20.63 18.73
C ILE A 15 33.25 20.73 19.12
N GLU A 16 33.52 20.78 20.42
CA GLU A 16 34.89 20.74 20.92
C GLU A 16 35.53 19.38 20.56
N LYS A 17 36.75 19.42 20.03
CA LYS A 17 37.57 18.23 19.70
C LYS A 17 37.05 17.35 18.53
N ILE A 18 36.31 17.92 17.56
CA ILE A 18 36.04 17.21 16.34
C ILE A 18 37.30 17.15 15.45
N ASN A 19 37.54 16.00 14.85
CA ASN A 19 38.70 15.83 13.95
C ASN A 19 38.44 16.58 12.63
N ASN A 20 39.43 17.37 12.20
CA ASN A 20 39.39 18.17 10.95
C ASN A 20 39.17 17.26 9.71
N HIS A 21 39.71 16.05 9.69
CA HIS A 21 39.43 15.11 8.60
C HIS A 21 37.95 14.72 8.53
N LEU A 22 37.29 14.57 9.68
CA LEU A 22 35.88 14.29 9.71
C LEU A 22 35.05 15.45 9.19
N ILE A 23 35.42 16.69 9.57
CA ILE A 23 34.78 17.91 9.05
C ILE A 23 34.90 17.96 7.52
N ASN A 24 36.10 17.71 6.97
CA ASN A 24 36.31 17.69 5.52
C ASN A 24 35.48 16.61 4.82
N ILE A 25 35.40 15.42 5.37
CA ILE A 25 34.54 14.34 4.84
C ILE A 25 33.08 14.76 4.84
N ILE A 26 32.56 15.29 5.96
CA ILE A 26 31.17 15.73 6.07
C ILE A 26 30.89 16.85 5.04
N THR A 27 31.78 17.82 4.92
CA THR A 27 31.63 18.92 3.96
C THR A 27 31.62 18.42 2.52
N THR A 28 32.51 17.49 2.18
CA THR A 28 32.56 16.89 0.84
C THR A 28 31.25 16.14 0.52
N VAL A 29 30.74 15.33 1.46
CA VAL A 29 29.50 14.60 1.31
C VAL A 29 28.31 15.54 1.14
N LEU A 30 28.24 16.61 1.96
CA LEU A 30 27.15 17.59 1.85
C LEU A 30 27.16 18.31 0.52
N ASN A 31 28.34 18.76 0.06
CA ASN A 31 28.49 19.42 -1.24
C ASN A 31 28.08 18.50 -2.40
N SER A 32 28.47 17.22 -2.36
CA SER A 32 28.07 16.24 -3.36
C SER A 32 26.54 16.06 -3.38
N VAL A 33 25.91 15.91 -2.22
CA VAL A 33 24.44 15.76 -2.13
C VAL A 33 23.75 17.03 -2.66
N GLU A 34 24.23 18.22 -2.31
CA GLU A 34 23.63 19.48 -2.74
C GLU A 34 23.78 19.74 -4.24
N SER A 35 24.85 19.23 -4.86
CA SER A 35 25.04 19.33 -6.31
C SER A 35 24.21 18.36 -7.13
N GLU A 36 23.86 17.20 -6.57
CA GLU A 36 23.16 16.13 -7.27
C GLU A 36 21.65 16.08 -6.99
N VAL A 37 21.21 16.70 -5.88
CA VAL A 37 19.83 16.56 -5.39
C VAL A 37 19.19 17.93 -5.22
N ASP A 38 18.06 18.15 -5.90
CA ASP A 38 17.20 19.30 -5.65
C ASP A 38 16.47 19.15 -4.32
N LEU A 39 17.00 19.75 -3.28
CA LEU A 39 16.44 19.72 -1.93
C LEU A 39 15.08 20.43 -1.85
N GLY A 40 14.87 21.49 -2.65
CA GLY A 40 13.58 22.17 -2.76
C GLY A 40 12.50 21.24 -3.29
N PHE A 41 12.80 20.52 -4.37
CA PHE A 41 11.90 19.53 -4.93
C PHE A 41 11.56 18.42 -3.91
N ILE A 42 12.54 17.93 -3.14
CA ILE A 42 12.29 16.92 -2.10
C ILE A 42 11.37 17.44 -1.00
N VAL A 43 11.56 18.70 -0.56
CA VAL A 43 10.70 19.31 0.47
C VAL A 43 9.28 19.49 -0.03
N ASP A 44 9.12 20.00 -1.24
CA ASP A 44 7.81 20.22 -1.85
C ASP A 44 7.03 18.91 -2.10
N ASN A 45 7.75 17.82 -2.36
CA ASN A 45 7.21 16.49 -2.59
C ASN A 45 7.47 15.53 -1.41
N SER A 46 7.67 16.05 -0.22
CA SER A 46 8.13 15.28 0.95
C SER A 46 7.24 14.09 1.30
N VAL A 47 5.93 14.19 1.12
CA VAL A 47 4.98 13.09 1.38
C VAL A 47 5.28 11.91 0.46
N GLU A 48 5.50 12.16 -0.83
CA GLU A 48 5.86 11.12 -1.80
C GLU A 48 7.20 10.46 -1.43
N PHE A 49 8.21 11.26 -1.08
CA PHE A 49 9.51 10.74 -0.67
C PHE A 49 9.46 9.94 0.63
N ILE A 50 8.63 10.34 1.60
CA ILE A 50 8.43 9.59 2.85
C ILE A 50 7.79 8.24 2.55
N GLU A 51 6.77 8.20 1.71
CA GLU A 51 6.04 6.98 1.41
C GLU A 51 6.81 6.03 0.46
N LYS A 52 7.58 6.59 -0.48
CA LYS A 52 8.45 5.83 -1.39
C LYS A 52 9.90 5.74 -0.89
N ASN A 53 10.14 5.92 0.39
CA ASN A 53 11.46 5.81 0.99
C ASN A 53 12.06 4.41 0.75
N SER A 54 13.39 4.34 0.54
CA SER A 54 14.12 3.09 0.30
C SER A 54 13.91 2.02 1.38
N HIS A 55 13.69 2.43 2.64
CA HIS A 55 13.33 1.51 3.71
C HIS A 55 11.93 0.91 3.55
N LEU A 56 11.02 1.62 2.89
CA LEU A 56 9.69 1.13 2.55
C LEU A 56 9.71 0.33 1.24
N LEU A 57 10.63 0.63 0.33
CA LEU A 57 10.83 -0.09 -0.93
C LEU A 57 11.51 -1.46 -0.77
N LYS A 58 11.88 -1.85 0.44
CA LYS A 58 12.51 -3.16 0.71
C LYS A 58 11.68 -4.37 0.25
N TYR A 59 10.42 -4.16 -0.06
CA TYR A 59 9.53 -5.22 -0.57
C TYR A 59 9.49 -5.31 -2.10
N SER A 60 10.15 -4.40 -2.83
CA SER A 60 10.12 -4.37 -4.30
C SER A 60 10.86 -5.54 -4.95
N ASP A 61 11.82 -6.12 -4.25
CA ASP A 61 12.68 -7.24 -4.69
C ASP A 61 12.30 -8.59 -4.06
N MET A 62 11.04 -8.71 -3.62
CA MET A 62 10.54 -9.98 -3.09
C MET A 62 10.58 -11.10 -4.13
N THR A 63 11.14 -12.23 -3.72
CA THR A 63 11.12 -13.47 -4.52
C THR A 63 9.84 -14.25 -4.21
N LEU A 64 9.13 -14.67 -5.26
CA LEU A 64 7.92 -15.46 -5.12
C LEU A 64 8.23 -16.91 -4.73
N TYR A 65 7.48 -17.43 -3.76
CA TYR A 65 7.43 -18.85 -3.46
C TYR A 65 6.69 -19.63 -4.56
N GLU A 66 6.99 -20.93 -4.71
CA GLU A 66 6.38 -21.77 -5.74
C GLU A 66 4.84 -21.80 -5.64
N HIS A 67 4.30 -21.97 -4.43
CA HIS A 67 2.87 -21.96 -4.19
C HIS A 67 2.19 -20.61 -4.52
N GLN A 68 2.91 -19.49 -4.47
CA GLN A 68 2.40 -18.20 -4.95
C GLN A 68 2.31 -18.18 -6.47
N LYS A 69 3.29 -18.75 -7.17
CA LYS A 69 3.26 -18.88 -8.63
C LYS A 69 2.07 -19.73 -9.11
N GLU A 70 1.76 -20.80 -8.37
CA GLU A 70 0.57 -21.62 -8.64
C GLU A 70 -0.73 -20.82 -8.53
N VAL A 71 -0.86 -19.99 -7.49
CA VAL A 71 -2.03 -19.09 -7.33
C VAL A 71 -2.13 -18.10 -8.49
N PHE A 72 -1.00 -17.50 -8.91
CA PHE A 72 -0.98 -16.57 -10.05
C PHE A 72 -1.34 -17.27 -11.35
N THR A 73 -0.86 -18.48 -11.56
CA THR A 73 -1.22 -19.30 -12.74
C THR A 73 -2.72 -19.63 -12.74
N ALA A 74 -3.27 -20.00 -11.59
CA ALA A 74 -4.69 -20.26 -11.45
C ALA A 74 -5.52 -18.98 -11.72
N ALA A 75 -5.06 -17.80 -11.28
CA ALA A 75 -5.76 -16.55 -11.51
C ALA A 75 -5.84 -16.16 -13.00
N LYS A 76 -4.83 -16.52 -13.81
CA LYS A 76 -4.78 -16.24 -15.25
C LYS A 76 -5.73 -17.09 -16.09
N ALA A 77 -6.13 -18.28 -15.60
CA ALA A 77 -6.97 -19.16 -16.36
C ALA A 77 -8.39 -18.59 -16.52
N VAL A 78 -9.01 -18.81 -17.67
CA VAL A 78 -10.33 -18.28 -18.03
C VAL A 78 -11.46 -18.91 -17.21
N GLY A 79 -12.47 -18.10 -16.85
CA GLY A 79 -13.68 -18.51 -16.14
C GLY A 79 -13.67 -18.18 -14.65
N SER A 80 -14.86 -18.29 -14.03
CA SER A 80 -15.02 -18.08 -12.58
C SER A 80 -14.37 -19.23 -11.81
N LYS A 81 -13.63 -18.90 -10.75
CA LYS A 81 -12.90 -19.87 -9.94
C LYS A 81 -12.99 -19.56 -8.47
N LEU A 82 -12.97 -20.62 -7.69
CA LEU A 82 -12.71 -20.59 -6.27
C LEU A 82 -11.39 -21.31 -6.03
N VAL A 83 -10.40 -20.59 -5.47
CA VAL A 83 -9.09 -21.14 -5.13
C VAL A 83 -8.96 -21.16 -3.62
N LEU A 84 -8.81 -22.35 -3.05
CA LEU A 84 -8.45 -22.51 -1.65
C LEU A 84 -6.93 -22.56 -1.53
N TYR A 85 -6.37 -21.49 -0.95
CA TYR A 85 -4.92 -21.32 -0.81
C TYR A 85 -4.47 -21.64 0.61
N ILE A 86 -3.88 -22.80 0.81
CA ILE A 86 -3.36 -23.26 2.10
C ILE A 86 -1.84 -23.30 2.04
N ALA A 87 -1.19 -22.54 2.91
CA ALA A 87 0.26 -22.53 3.04
C ALA A 87 0.66 -22.21 4.49
N PRO A 88 1.85 -22.62 4.95
CA PRO A 88 2.33 -22.34 6.30
C PRO A 88 2.35 -20.85 6.64
N THR A 89 2.33 -20.53 7.93
CA THR A 89 2.51 -19.14 8.39
C THR A 89 3.89 -18.62 8.02
N GLY A 90 3.98 -17.35 7.63
CA GLY A 90 5.26 -16.74 7.24
C GLY A 90 5.65 -16.94 5.78
N THR A 91 4.86 -17.65 4.96
CA THR A 91 5.15 -17.92 3.55
C THR A 91 4.59 -16.86 2.59
N GLY A 92 4.24 -15.69 3.09
CA GLY A 92 3.86 -14.56 2.25
C GLY A 92 2.44 -14.58 1.67
N LYS A 93 1.51 -15.39 2.24
CA LYS A 93 0.10 -15.42 1.79
C LYS A 93 -0.54 -14.02 1.70
N THR A 94 -0.34 -13.21 2.72
CA THR A 94 -0.90 -11.85 2.81
C THR A 94 -0.31 -10.90 1.75
N MET A 95 0.85 -11.24 1.17
CA MET A 95 1.50 -10.44 0.12
C MET A 95 1.12 -10.88 -1.31
N THR A 96 0.38 -11.97 -1.45
CA THR A 96 -0.10 -12.47 -2.77
C THR A 96 -0.86 -11.42 -3.59
N PRO A 97 -1.67 -10.51 -2.98
CA PRO A 97 -2.34 -9.43 -3.72
C PRO A 97 -1.41 -8.56 -4.56
N LEU A 98 -0.15 -8.39 -4.16
CA LEU A 98 0.83 -7.59 -4.91
C LEU A 98 1.09 -8.20 -6.30
N GLY A 99 1.30 -9.51 -6.36
CA GLY A 99 1.51 -10.20 -7.63
C GLY A 99 0.22 -10.32 -8.45
N LEU A 100 -0.93 -10.60 -7.80
CA LEU A 100 -2.21 -10.66 -8.48
C LEU A 100 -2.60 -9.32 -9.13
N SER A 101 -2.18 -8.21 -8.54
CA SER A 101 -2.49 -6.87 -9.05
C SER A 101 -1.72 -6.48 -10.32
N GLU A 102 -0.77 -7.28 -10.78
CA GLU A 102 -0.08 -7.01 -12.06
C GLU A 102 -1.04 -7.12 -13.26
N GLU A 103 -1.96 -8.07 -13.22
CA GLU A 103 -2.88 -8.32 -14.33
C GLU A 103 -4.37 -8.16 -13.95
N ASN A 104 -4.65 -8.05 -12.66
CA ASN A 104 -6.02 -7.99 -12.15
C ASN A 104 -6.22 -6.76 -11.25
N ARG A 105 -7.46 -6.47 -10.95
CA ARG A 105 -7.88 -5.61 -9.84
C ARG A 105 -8.15 -6.50 -8.63
N VAL A 106 -7.59 -6.15 -7.49
CA VAL A 106 -7.66 -7.01 -6.30
C VAL A 106 -8.49 -6.36 -5.22
N ILE A 107 -9.41 -7.12 -4.63
CA ILE A 107 -10.08 -6.77 -3.39
C ILE A 107 -9.53 -7.69 -2.31
N PHE A 108 -8.78 -7.12 -1.37
CA PHE A 108 -8.24 -7.84 -0.24
C PHE A 108 -9.11 -7.64 0.99
N VAL A 109 -9.71 -8.73 1.45
CA VAL A 109 -10.60 -8.74 2.61
C VAL A 109 -9.89 -9.33 3.81
N CYS A 110 -9.78 -8.58 4.89
CA CYS A 110 -9.13 -9.03 6.12
C CYS A 110 -10.03 -8.86 7.34
N ALA A 111 -9.97 -9.81 8.27
CA ALA A 111 -10.67 -9.71 9.55
C ALA A 111 -9.99 -8.69 10.48
N ALA A 112 -8.66 -8.63 10.44
CA ALA A 112 -7.85 -7.78 11.28
C ALA A 112 -7.27 -6.58 10.48
N ARG A 113 -7.67 -5.38 10.86
CA ARG A 113 -7.26 -4.14 10.17
C ARG A 113 -5.75 -3.96 10.06
N HIS A 114 -4.98 -4.37 11.07
CA HIS A 114 -3.53 -4.23 11.05
C HIS A 114 -2.86 -5.07 9.95
N VAL A 115 -3.44 -6.21 9.57
CA VAL A 115 -2.98 -7.04 8.46
C VAL A 115 -3.16 -6.28 7.13
N GLY A 116 -4.33 -5.68 6.93
CA GLY A 116 -4.59 -4.84 5.76
C GLY A 116 -3.64 -3.64 5.67
N LEU A 117 -3.31 -3.01 6.80
CA LEU A 117 -2.35 -1.90 6.84
C LEU A 117 -0.90 -2.34 6.54
N GLN A 118 -0.52 -3.56 6.90
CA GLN A 118 0.79 -4.12 6.51
C GLN A 118 0.86 -4.36 5.00
N LEU A 119 -0.19 -4.94 4.41
CA LEU A 119 -0.29 -5.08 2.96
C LEU A 119 -0.24 -3.71 2.27
N ALA A 120 -0.94 -2.71 2.81
CA ALA A 120 -0.93 -1.35 2.26
C ALA A 120 0.48 -0.76 2.19
N ARG A 121 1.26 -0.89 3.25
CA ARG A 121 2.66 -0.41 3.29
C ARG A 121 3.52 -1.10 2.22
N ALA A 122 3.37 -2.42 2.07
CA ALA A 122 4.07 -3.17 1.04
C ALA A 122 3.62 -2.75 -0.37
N ALA A 123 2.31 -2.58 -0.58
CA ALA A 123 1.76 -2.14 -1.86
C ALA A 123 2.25 -0.75 -2.28
N ILE A 124 2.25 0.21 -1.35
CA ILE A 124 2.81 1.55 -1.58
C ILE A 124 4.30 1.46 -1.93
N SER A 125 5.06 0.65 -1.20
CA SER A 125 6.49 0.44 -1.46
C SER A 125 6.77 -0.11 -2.85
N CYS A 126 5.85 -0.93 -3.38
CA CYS A 126 5.89 -1.45 -4.74
C CYS A 126 5.25 -0.51 -5.78
N GLY A 127 4.89 0.70 -5.40
CA GLY A 127 4.27 1.69 -6.30
C GLY A 127 2.84 1.39 -6.72
N LYS A 128 2.14 0.48 -6.01
CA LYS A 128 0.76 0.10 -6.33
C LYS A 128 -0.24 1.19 -5.95
N LYS A 129 -1.29 1.32 -6.75
CA LYS A 129 -2.40 2.25 -6.52
C LYS A 129 -3.44 1.59 -5.63
N ILE A 130 -3.59 2.06 -4.40
CA ILE A 130 -4.44 1.43 -3.39
C ILE A 130 -5.60 2.32 -2.96
N ALA A 131 -6.65 1.67 -2.46
CA ALA A 131 -7.75 2.29 -1.76
C ALA A 131 -8.10 1.51 -0.48
N PHE A 132 -8.79 2.18 0.43
CA PHE A 132 -9.23 1.61 1.70
C PHE A 132 -10.75 1.66 1.82
N ALA A 133 -11.33 0.54 2.23
CA ALA A 133 -12.73 0.42 2.57
C ALA A 133 -12.87 -0.19 3.97
N PHE A 134 -12.55 0.57 5.00
CA PHE A 134 -12.73 0.19 6.39
C PHE A 134 -13.90 0.95 7.00
N GLY A 135 -14.91 0.23 7.47
CA GLY A 135 -16.12 0.82 8.05
C GLY A 135 -16.96 1.57 7.02
N CYS A 136 -16.87 1.20 5.75
CA CYS A 136 -17.68 1.76 4.67
C CYS A 136 -19.07 1.15 4.66
N SER A 137 -20.08 2.01 4.49
CA SER A 137 -21.48 1.60 4.30
C SER A 137 -21.89 1.63 2.83
N SER A 138 -21.22 2.46 2.04
CA SER A 138 -21.44 2.62 0.59
C SER A 138 -20.13 2.66 -0.18
N ALA A 139 -20.21 2.55 -1.50
CA ALA A 139 -19.04 2.68 -2.38
C ALA A 139 -18.41 4.09 -2.32
N GLU A 140 -19.20 5.12 -2.01
CA GLU A 140 -18.76 6.50 -1.90
C GLU A 140 -17.85 6.74 -0.68
N ASP A 141 -17.92 5.85 0.32
CA ASP A 141 -17.08 5.93 1.52
C ASP A 141 -15.66 5.41 1.28
N VAL A 142 -15.39 4.76 0.13
CA VAL A 142 -14.08 4.23 -0.22
C VAL A 142 -13.06 5.36 -0.34
N ARG A 143 -11.94 5.22 0.35
CA ARG A 143 -10.90 6.26 0.42
C ARG A 143 -9.71 5.86 -0.42
N LEU A 144 -9.43 6.67 -1.44
CA LEU A 144 -8.22 6.50 -2.25
C LEU A 144 -6.99 6.92 -1.45
N HIS A 145 -5.94 6.13 -1.57
CA HIS A 145 -4.61 6.63 -1.27
C HIS A 145 -4.24 7.68 -2.32
N PHE A 146 -3.55 8.75 -1.93
CA PHE A 146 -3.32 9.90 -2.83
C PHE A 146 -2.58 9.52 -4.13
N PHE A 147 -1.72 8.50 -4.14
CA PHE A 147 -1.11 7.99 -5.37
C PHE A 147 -2.10 7.33 -6.34
N ALA A 148 -3.27 6.91 -5.88
CA ALA A 148 -4.31 6.37 -6.74
C ALA A 148 -5.17 7.47 -7.39
N ALA A 149 -5.12 8.69 -6.88
CA ALA A 149 -5.80 9.84 -7.46
C ALA A 149 -5.03 10.36 -8.67
N ALA A 150 -5.75 10.71 -9.75
CA ALA A 150 -5.11 11.29 -10.93
C ALA A 150 -4.80 12.77 -10.74
N ASN A 151 -5.69 13.48 -10.04
CA ASN A 151 -5.60 14.91 -9.80
C ASN A 151 -5.90 15.18 -8.33
N TYR A 152 -4.88 15.33 -7.53
CA TYR A 152 -5.04 15.89 -6.19
C TYR A 152 -4.39 17.28 -6.15
N THR A 153 -5.05 18.20 -5.50
CA THR A 153 -4.48 19.52 -5.20
C THR A 153 -4.02 19.54 -3.76
N ILE A 154 -2.74 19.77 -3.56
CA ILE A 154 -2.23 20.06 -2.22
C ILE A 154 -2.57 21.53 -1.94
N ASN A 155 -3.35 21.78 -0.90
CA ASN A 155 -3.55 23.14 -0.42
C ASN A 155 -2.24 23.62 0.21
N LYS A 156 -1.47 24.42 -0.53
CA LYS A 156 -0.15 24.93 -0.10
C LYS A 156 -0.22 25.74 1.22
N ARG A 157 -1.39 26.25 1.57
CA ARG A 157 -1.57 27.10 2.78
C ARG A 157 -1.84 26.29 4.05
N THR A 158 -2.48 25.12 3.93
CA THR A 158 -2.88 24.30 5.08
C THR A 158 -2.16 22.95 5.12
N GLY A 159 -1.41 22.59 4.08
CA GLY A 159 -0.81 21.26 3.92
C GLY A 159 -1.87 20.15 3.74
N GLY A 160 -3.16 20.51 3.72
CA GLY A 160 -4.25 19.56 3.54
C GLY A 160 -4.34 19.09 2.09
N ILE A 161 -4.51 17.79 1.91
CA ILE A 161 -4.88 17.21 0.62
C ILE A 161 -6.32 17.65 0.33
N GLY A 162 -6.53 18.39 -0.77
CA GLY A 162 -7.85 18.79 -1.24
C GLY A 162 -8.71 17.57 -1.60
N LYS A 163 -9.98 17.80 -1.94
CA LYS A 163 -10.88 16.73 -2.38
C LYS A 163 -10.19 15.87 -3.42
N VAL A 164 -9.96 14.61 -3.05
CA VAL A 164 -9.51 13.59 -3.98
C VAL A 164 -10.65 13.38 -4.97
N ASP A 165 -10.40 13.57 -6.26
CA ASP A 165 -11.39 13.31 -7.29
C ASP A 165 -11.65 11.80 -7.37
N ASN A 166 -12.79 11.37 -6.84
CA ASN A 166 -13.21 9.97 -6.83
C ASN A 166 -13.49 9.41 -8.23
N SER A 167 -13.57 10.24 -9.27
CA SER A 167 -13.73 9.79 -10.66
C SER A 167 -12.56 8.95 -11.17
N ASN A 168 -11.44 8.93 -10.47
CA ASN A 168 -10.22 8.24 -10.86
C ASN A 168 -10.02 6.86 -10.19
N GLY A 169 -11.05 6.30 -9.59
CA GLY A 169 -11.02 4.94 -9.03
C GLY A 169 -10.61 3.85 -10.02
N GLN A 170 -10.73 4.10 -11.33
CA GLN A 170 -10.24 3.22 -12.38
C GLN A 170 -8.73 2.92 -12.30
N LYS A 171 -7.95 3.74 -11.60
CA LYS A 171 -6.52 3.53 -11.39
C LYS A 171 -6.21 2.67 -10.18
N VAL A 172 -7.17 2.39 -9.33
CA VAL A 172 -6.97 1.55 -8.14
C VAL A 172 -6.68 0.13 -8.57
N GLU A 173 -5.56 -0.41 -8.10
CA GLU A 173 -5.12 -1.78 -8.34
C GLU A 173 -5.56 -2.72 -7.23
N ILE A 174 -5.50 -2.24 -5.97
CA ILE A 174 -5.84 -3.03 -4.78
C ILE A 174 -6.76 -2.20 -3.88
N ILE A 175 -7.93 -2.75 -3.53
CA ILE A 175 -8.75 -2.25 -2.42
C ILE A 175 -8.55 -3.14 -1.21
N ILE A 176 -8.25 -2.53 -0.06
CA ILE A 176 -8.09 -3.23 1.21
C ILE A 176 -9.30 -2.92 2.07
N CYS A 177 -10.05 -3.94 2.48
CA CYS A 177 -11.28 -3.75 3.21
C CYS A 177 -11.42 -4.70 4.41
N ASP A 178 -12.27 -4.33 5.35
CA ASP A 178 -12.80 -5.26 6.33
C ASP A 178 -13.98 -6.07 5.76
N ILE A 179 -14.37 -7.11 6.49
CA ILE A 179 -15.43 -8.02 6.04
C ILE A 179 -16.77 -7.30 5.83
N ARG A 180 -17.10 -6.31 6.66
CA ARG A 180 -18.36 -5.57 6.56
C ARG A 180 -18.40 -4.65 5.35
N SER A 181 -17.24 -4.15 4.95
CA SER A 181 -17.08 -3.22 3.82
C SER A 181 -16.80 -3.93 2.49
N TYR A 182 -16.87 -5.27 2.45
CA TYR A 182 -16.63 -6.04 1.22
C TYR A 182 -17.55 -5.64 0.07
N LEU A 183 -18.87 -5.56 0.32
CA LEU A 183 -19.83 -5.16 -0.72
C LEU A 183 -19.61 -3.72 -1.21
N PRO A 184 -19.45 -2.69 -0.36
CA PRO A 184 -19.01 -1.37 -0.79
C PRO A 184 -17.76 -1.39 -1.66
N ALA A 185 -16.72 -2.15 -1.26
CA ALA A 185 -15.49 -2.29 -2.03
C ALA A 185 -15.73 -2.93 -3.40
N MET A 186 -16.56 -3.96 -3.46
CA MET A 186 -16.93 -4.64 -4.70
C MET A 186 -17.70 -3.70 -5.64
N TYR A 187 -18.71 -2.99 -5.15
CA TYR A 187 -19.47 -2.04 -5.96
C TYR A 187 -18.57 -0.92 -6.50
N TYR A 188 -17.67 -0.41 -5.66
CA TYR A 188 -16.69 0.58 -6.10
C TYR A 188 -15.81 0.04 -7.23
N MET A 189 -15.26 -1.16 -7.08
CA MET A 189 -14.39 -1.75 -8.09
C MET A 189 -15.13 -2.02 -9.40
N LEU A 190 -16.37 -2.50 -9.34
CA LEU A 190 -17.23 -2.79 -10.49
C LEU A 190 -17.65 -1.54 -11.26
N ALA A 191 -17.67 -0.36 -10.62
CA ALA A 191 -17.97 0.90 -11.29
C ALA A 191 -16.93 1.25 -12.38
N PHE A 192 -15.70 0.73 -12.26
CA PHE A 192 -14.59 1.06 -13.15
C PHE A 192 -14.00 -0.13 -13.89
N ASN A 193 -14.35 -1.36 -13.51
CA ASN A 193 -13.69 -2.56 -14.01
C ASN A 193 -14.71 -3.67 -14.34
N SER A 194 -14.38 -4.48 -15.35
CA SER A 194 -15.14 -5.69 -15.64
C SER A 194 -14.97 -6.71 -14.51
N PRO A 195 -16.04 -7.45 -14.12
CA PRO A 195 -15.95 -8.53 -13.14
C PRO A 195 -14.86 -9.57 -13.47
N ARG A 196 -14.60 -9.80 -14.75
CA ARG A 196 -13.58 -10.76 -15.22
C ARG A 196 -12.16 -10.39 -14.81
N ASN A 197 -11.93 -9.10 -14.53
CA ASN A 197 -10.62 -8.58 -14.15
C ASN A 197 -10.48 -8.39 -12.63
N ILE A 198 -11.48 -8.80 -11.86
CA ILE A 198 -11.49 -8.62 -10.40
C ILE A 198 -11.19 -9.95 -9.74
N VAL A 199 -10.19 -9.95 -8.86
CA VAL A 199 -9.85 -11.06 -7.96
C VAL A 199 -10.15 -10.63 -6.54
N VAL A 200 -10.85 -11.48 -5.81
CA VAL A 200 -11.12 -11.28 -4.38
C VAL A 200 -10.28 -12.25 -3.59
N GLN A 201 -9.46 -11.74 -2.69
CA GLN A 201 -8.70 -12.54 -1.75
C GLN A 201 -9.20 -12.32 -0.33
N TRP A 202 -9.65 -13.38 0.32
CA TRP A 202 -9.99 -13.39 1.74
C TRP A 202 -8.81 -13.92 2.55
N ASP A 203 -8.33 -13.11 3.49
CA ASP A 203 -7.23 -13.48 4.36
C ASP A 203 -7.77 -14.10 5.65
N GLU A 204 -7.37 -15.35 5.91
CA GLU A 204 -7.74 -16.13 7.09
C GLU A 204 -9.25 -16.14 7.40
N PRO A 205 -10.14 -16.49 6.43
CA PRO A 205 -11.59 -16.47 6.65
C PRO A 205 -12.04 -17.46 7.73
N THR A 206 -11.25 -18.47 8.02
CA THR A 206 -11.53 -19.51 9.03
C THR A 206 -11.71 -18.95 10.42
N ILE A 207 -11.00 -17.90 10.79
CA ILE A 207 -11.13 -17.21 12.10
C ILE A 207 -12.58 -16.77 12.36
N THR A 208 -13.32 -16.44 11.30
CA THR A 208 -14.69 -15.93 11.41
C THR A 208 -15.75 -16.96 11.05
N MET A 209 -15.37 -18.05 10.40
CA MET A 209 -16.30 -19.12 9.94
C MET A 209 -16.52 -20.23 10.96
N ASP A 210 -15.51 -20.54 11.77
CA ASP A 210 -15.55 -21.66 12.72
C ASP A 210 -16.42 -21.38 13.97
N TYR A 211 -16.81 -20.13 14.18
CA TYR A 211 -17.60 -19.74 15.34
C TYR A 211 -18.98 -19.23 14.93
N ASN A 212 -20.01 -20.06 15.05
CA ASN A 212 -21.40 -19.66 14.81
C ASN A 212 -21.85 -18.45 15.65
N SER A 213 -21.23 -18.26 16.82
CA SER A 213 -21.47 -17.14 17.72
C SER A 213 -20.66 -15.87 17.39
N HIS A 214 -19.76 -15.92 16.39
CA HIS A 214 -18.92 -14.76 16.08
C HIS A 214 -19.76 -13.64 15.43
N PRO A 215 -19.63 -12.36 15.85
CA PRO A 215 -20.43 -11.24 15.33
C PRO A 215 -20.37 -11.07 13.81
N LEU A 216 -19.28 -11.53 13.17
CA LEU A 216 -19.09 -11.44 11.71
C LEU A 216 -19.64 -12.67 10.95
N HIS A 217 -20.07 -13.74 11.63
CA HIS A 217 -20.56 -14.96 10.98
C HIS A 217 -21.74 -14.67 10.03
N SER A 218 -22.72 -13.90 10.49
CA SER A 218 -23.88 -13.53 9.68
C SER A 218 -23.53 -12.66 8.47
N VAL A 219 -22.49 -11.82 8.59
CA VAL A 219 -22.02 -10.96 7.50
C VAL A 219 -21.32 -11.80 6.44
N ILE A 220 -20.46 -12.71 6.85
CA ILE A 220 -19.79 -13.64 5.92
C ILE A 220 -20.80 -14.48 5.17
N LYS A 221 -21.75 -15.10 5.90
CA LYS A 221 -22.78 -15.96 5.29
C LYS A 221 -23.66 -15.23 4.27
N LYS A 222 -23.82 -13.92 4.37
CA LYS A 222 -24.55 -13.11 3.39
C LYS A 222 -23.72 -12.76 2.15
N ASN A 223 -22.39 -12.80 2.27
CA ASN A 223 -21.46 -12.34 1.23
C ASN A 223 -20.84 -13.52 0.44
N TRP A 224 -21.17 -14.75 0.81
CA TRP A 224 -20.87 -15.97 0.08
C TRP A 224 -22.14 -16.47 -0.64
#